data_c1d115d4285b3d2e88abe8c1d91afc3f
#
_entry.id   c1d115d4285b3d2e88abe8c1d91afc3f
#
_cell.length_a   1.000
_cell.length_b   1.000
_cell.length_c   1.000
_cell.angle_alpha   90.00
_cell.angle_beta   90.00
_cell.angle_gamma   90.00
#
_symmetry.space_group_name_H-M   'P 1'
#
loop_
_entity.id
_entity.type
_entity.pdbx_description
1 polymer ?
#
loop_
_entity_poly.entity_id
_entity_poly.type
_entity_poly.pdbx_seq_one_letter_code
_entity_poly.pdbx_strand_id
1 'polypeptide(L)'
;ANKVTVNTQNFSTFGLMGTAPAQQQSGGGSSGGGGGGGGGSTAVAGAVFSGRAYPKTTVTLLKDAQIAATTIAGADANFSISVSGLSSGNYIFSVYSEDSKGIRSSLLTFPVSVTSGATTNVSGIFIAPTIAIDKSEVKRGDNIAIFGQSTPTSEITISVNSEEEFFVKKTSDISGAYLLNFDTSVLEMGQHNTKSKVALNGEISSFSKVVGFAVGIKNVLARLPAKAASKGDLNSDNRVNLVDFSIAAYWYKRPLPPVSADLNSDGKVDLVDFSIMAFYWTG
;
A
#
# COMPACT_ATOMS: atom_id res chain seq x y z
N ALA A 1 24.77 -14.56 7.59
CA ALA A 1 23.55 -13.83 7.97
C ALA A 1 22.38 -14.79 7.93
N ASN A 2 21.68 -14.94 9.05
CA ASN A 2 20.51 -15.81 9.14
C ASN A 2 19.35 -15.15 8.40
N LYS A 3 18.86 -15.81 7.35
CA LYS A 3 17.74 -15.34 6.53
C LYS A 3 16.52 -16.20 6.84
N VAL A 4 15.43 -15.59 7.30
CA VAL A 4 14.13 -16.23 7.50
C VAL A 4 13.19 -15.73 6.39
N THR A 5 12.61 -16.65 5.63
CA THR A 5 11.67 -16.32 4.56
C THR A 5 10.30 -16.87 4.90
N VAL A 6 9.28 -16.03 4.87
CA VAL A 6 7.88 -16.38 5.07
C VAL A 6 7.14 -16.17 3.75
N ASN A 7 6.43 -17.19 3.27
CA ASN A 7 5.57 -17.10 2.09
C ASN A 7 4.13 -16.83 2.52
N THR A 8 3.52 -15.77 2.00
CA THR A 8 2.19 -15.27 2.41
C THR A 8 1.04 -15.77 1.54
N GLN A 9 1.25 -16.78 0.69
CA GLN A 9 0.22 -17.25 -0.24
C GLN A 9 -0.95 -18.01 0.40
N ASN A 10 -0.79 -18.55 1.63
CA ASN A 10 -1.84 -19.29 2.33
C ASN A 10 -2.02 -18.79 3.75
N PHE A 11 -3.06 -18.00 3.99
CA PHE A 11 -3.32 -17.30 5.25
C PHE A 11 -4.03 -18.11 6.34
N SER A 12 -4.15 -19.42 6.24
CA SER A 12 -4.85 -20.18 7.27
C SER A 12 -3.98 -20.63 8.45
N THR A 13 -2.64 -20.70 8.29
CA THR A 13 -1.75 -21.07 9.40
C THR A 13 -0.31 -20.61 9.14
N PHE A 14 0.20 -19.65 9.92
CA PHE A 14 1.60 -19.26 9.90
C PHE A 14 2.37 -20.03 10.97
N GLY A 15 3.21 -20.95 10.53
CA GLY A 15 4.27 -21.51 11.35
C GLY A 15 5.61 -20.93 10.96
N LEU A 16 6.26 -20.15 11.81
CA LEU A 16 7.65 -19.75 11.62
C LEU A 16 8.55 -20.94 11.97
N MET A 17 9.06 -21.63 10.95
CA MET A 17 10.13 -22.61 11.12
C MET A 17 11.47 -21.90 10.97
N GLY A 18 12.03 -21.45 12.06
CA GLY A 18 13.42 -21.04 12.13
C GLY A 18 14.30 -22.25 12.42
N THR A 19 15.14 -22.68 11.46
CA THR A 19 16.23 -23.62 11.74
C THR A 19 17.37 -22.83 12.38
N ALA A 20 17.66 -23.11 13.64
CA ALA A 20 18.89 -22.63 14.30
C ALA A 20 20.11 -23.26 13.59
N PRO A 21 21.18 -22.49 13.33
CA PRO A 21 22.41 -23.07 12.81
C PRO A 21 23.03 -24.00 13.85
N ALA A 22 23.49 -25.16 13.40
CA ALA A 22 24.26 -26.08 14.22
C ALA A 22 25.48 -25.37 14.79
N GLN A 23 25.63 -25.38 16.11
CA GLN A 23 26.84 -24.91 16.78
C GLN A 23 28.00 -25.84 16.40
N GLN A 24 28.96 -25.33 15.66
CA GLN A 24 30.24 -25.99 15.45
C GLN A 24 31.05 -25.86 16.72
N GLN A 25 31.18 -26.95 17.47
CA GLN A 25 32.03 -27.09 18.63
C GLN A 25 33.48 -27.13 18.14
N SER A 26 34.20 -26.01 18.27
CA SER A 26 35.64 -25.97 18.10
C SER A 26 36.33 -26.17 19.46
N GLY A 27 37.12 -27.24 19.51
CA GLY A 27 37.93 -27.62 20.63
C GLY A 27 38.97 -26.58 21.00
N GLY A 28 39.39 -26.67 22.28
CA GLY A 28 40.11 -25.70 23.02
C GLY A 28 41.54 -25.38 22.53
N GLY A 29 42.00 -24.21 22.92
CA GLY A 29 43.35 -23.73 22.87
C GLY A 29 43.47 -22.47 23.72
N SER A 30 43.97 -22.62 24.94
CA SER A 30 44.27 -21.52 25.86
C SER A 30 45.52 -20.76 25.43
N SER A 31 45.46 -19.40 25.37
CA SER A 31 46.52 -18.52 25.88
C SER A 31 46.20 -17.04 25.77
N GLY A 32 46.22 -16.33 26.89
CA GLY A 32 46.90 -15.07 27.07
C GLY A 32 46.31 -13.77 26.55
N GLY A 33 45.73 -12.99 27.47
CA GLY A 33 45.95 -11.57 27.73
C GLY A 33 45.84 -10.55 26.60
N GLY A 34 44.86 -9.63 26.74
CA GLY A 34 44.82 -8.38 25.98
C GLY A 34 43.47 -7.72 26.11
N GLY A 35 43.29 -6.80 27.10
CA GLY A 35 42.12 -5.94 27.22
C GLY A 35 42.01 -5.00 26.02
N GLY A 36 41.04 -5.22 25.18
CA GLY A 36 40.57 -4.31 24.17
C GLY A 36 39.06 -4.18 24.34
N GLY A 37 38.61 -3.00 24.73
CA GLY A 37 37.19 -2.65 24.77
C GLY A 37 36.56 -2.81 23.37
N GLY A 38 36.07 -3.98 23.10
CA GLY A 38 35.27 -4.24 21.92
C GLY A 38 33.91 -3.55 22.09
N GLY A 39 33.74 -2.40 21.46
CA GLY A 39 32.43 -1.85 21.21
C GLY A 39 31.63 -2.93 20.50
N GLY A 40 30.76 -3.64 21.21
CA GLY A 40 29.85 -4.61 20.67
C GLY A 40 28.99 -3.90 19.62
N SER A 41 29.28 -4.12 18.37
CA SER A 41 28.40 -3.80 17.28
C SER A 41 27.12 -4.58 17.56
N THR A 42 26.10 -3.88 18.12
CA THR A 42 24.78 -4.45 18.28
C THR A 42 24.31 -4.77 16.87
N ALA A 43 24.31 -6.04 16.52
CA ALA A 43 23.87 -6.50 15.24
C ALA A 43 22.40 -6.06 15.04
N VAL A 44 22.21 -5.12 14.14
CA VAL A 44 20.93 -4.48 13.88
C VAL A 44 20.03 -5.49 13.18
N ALA A 45 18.87 -5.78 13.78
CA ALA A 45 17.88 -6.61 13.15
C ALA A 45 17.01 -5.78 12.21
N GLY A 46 16.45 -6.42 11.20
CA GLY A 46 15.59 -5.79 10.22
C GLY A 46 14.56 -6.74 9.61
N ALA A 47 13.67 -6.19 8.83
CA ALA A 47 12.72 -6.95 8.04
C ALA A 47 12.61 -6.36 6.63
N VAL A 48 12.47 -7.25 5.64
CA VAL A 48 12.28 -6.91 4.23
C VAL A 48 10.96 -7.48 3.76
N PHE A 49 10.11 -6.64 3.22
CA PHE A 49 8.78 -6.98 2.73
C PHE A 49 8.76 -6.81 1.22
N SER A 50 8.34 -7.86 0.49
CA SER A 50 8.31 -7.83 -0.97
C SER A 50 7.07 -8.48 -1.53
N GLY A 51 6.60 -7.99 -2.66
CA GLY A 51 5.39 -8.49 -3.28
C GLY A 51 4.93 -7.66 -4.47
N ARG A 52 3.62 -7.71 -4.73
CA ARG A 52 2.96 -7.02 -5.84
C ARG A 52 1.90 -6.05 -5.33
N ALA A 53 1.88 -4.87 -5.95
CA ALA A 53 0.91 -3.80 -5.73
C ALA A 53 0.32 -3.34 -7.08
N TYR A 54 0.27 -2.03 -7.30
CA TYR A 54 -0.14 -1.45 -8.59
C TYR A 54 1.03 -0.67 -9.20
N PRO A 55 1.10 -0.56 -10.54
CA PRO A 55 2.21 0.13 -11.20
C PRO A 55 2.35 1.58 -10.72
N LYS A 56 3.56 1.96 -10.34
CA LYS A 56 3.93 3.34 -9.97
C LYS A 56 3.11 3.95 -8.83
N THR A 57 2.57 3.12 -7.95
CA THR A 57 1.76 3.57 -6.81
C THR A 57 2.50 3.45 -5.49
N THR A 58 2.09 4.24 -4.53
CA THR A 58 2.66 4.22 -3.18
C THR A 58 2.19 2.97 -2.43
N VAL A 59 3.14 2.22 -1.91
CA VAL A 59 2.93 1.12 -0.96
C VAL A 59 3.34 1.60 0.42
N THR A 60 2.45 1.50 1.37
CA THR A 60 2.67 1.92 2.77
C THR A 60 2.72 0.69 3.67
N LEU A 61 3.81 0.58 4.43
CA LEU A 61 3.99 -0.42 5.47
C LEU A 61 3.76 0.23 6.82
N LEU A 62 2.91 -0.40 7.62
CA LEU A 62 2.70 -0.03 9.02
C LEU A 62 3.33 -1.10 9.93
N LYS A 63 3.86 -0.65 11.06
CA LYS A 63 4.28 -1.46 12.20
C LYS A 63 3.44 -1.04 13.41
N ASP A 64 2.73 -1.98 14.01
CA ASP A 64 1.88 -1.72 15.18
C ASP A 64 0.94 -0.51 14.94
N ALA A 65 0.29 -0.48 13.76
CA ALA A 65 -0.63 0.54 13.27
C ALA A 65 -0.01 1.93 12.99
N GLN A 66 1.31 2.10 13.06
CA GLN A 66 2.01 3.32 12.70
C GLN A 66 2.77 3.16 11.39
N ILE A 67 2.85 4.21 10.58
CA ILE A 67 3.63 4.16 9.32
C ILE A 67 5.10 3.93 9.65
N ALA A 68 5.64 2.80 9.21
CA ALA A 68 7.03 2.44 9.38
C ALA A 68 7.89 2.84 8.17
N ALA A 69 7.35 2.65 6.96
CA ALA A 69 8.04 2.99 5.72
C ALA A 69 7.05 3.07 4.54
N THR A 70 7.47 3.72 3.47
CA THR A 70 6.76 3.77 2.20
C THR A 70 7.72 3.48 1.05
N THR A 71 7.20 2.97 -0.05
CA THR A 71 7.94 2.80 -1.30
C THR A 71 7.01 3.04 -2.49
N ILE A 72 7.56 3.19 -3.68
CA ILE A 72 6.81 3.23 -4.92
C ILE A 72 7.02 1.89 -5.64
N ALA A 73 5.93 1.23 -6.00
CA ALA A 73 6.00 0.00 -6.79
C ALA A 73 6.53 0.29 -8.19
N GLY A 74 7.28 -0.64 -8.76
CA GLY A 74 7.79 -0.56 -10.12
C GLY A 74 6.67 -0.50 -11.18
N ALA A 75 7.04 -0.28 -12.43
CA ALA A 75 6.11 -0.36 -13.56
C ALA A 75 5.53 -1.77 -13.74
N ASP A 76 6.24 -2.78 -13.27
CA ASP A 76 5.84 -4.19 -13.21
C ASP A 76 4.97 -4.53 -11.98
N ALA A 77 4.61 -3.51 -11.19
CA ALA A 77 3.87 -3.60 -9.93
C ALA A 77 4.62 -4.31 -8.78
N ASN A 78 5.88 -4.68 -8.93
CA ASN A 78 6.67 -5.24 -7.84
C ASN A 78 7.12 -4.16 -6.86
N PHE A 79 7.17 -4.50 -5.57
CA PHE A 79 7.69 -3.61 -4.53
C PHE A 79 8.61 -4.35 -3.56
N SER A 80 9.48 -3.60 -2.92
CA SER A 80 10.28 -4.03 -1.77
C SER A 80 10.42 -2.89 -0.78
N ILE A 81 10.19 -3.19 0.51
CA ILE A 81 10.32 -2.23 1.62
C ILE A 81 11.20 -2.87 2.69
N SER A 82 12.21 -2.13 3.15
CA SER A 82 13.09 -2.56 4.23
C SER A 82 12.88 -1.70 5.47
N VAL A 83 12.82 -2.34 6.62
CA VAL A 83 12.80 -1.68 7.93
C VAL A 83 14.00 -2.20 8.72
N SER A 84 14.83 -1.31 9.22
CA SER A 84 16.01 -1.60 10.03
C SER A 84 15.85 -1.04 11.45
N GLY A 85 16.75 -1.42 12.35
CA GLY A 85 16.71 -0.91 13.72
C GLY A 85 15.65 -1.54 14.60
N LEU A 86 15.15 -2.71 14.21
CA LEU A 86 14.16 -3.44 14.99
C LEU A 86 14.85 -4.16 16.17
N SER A 87 14.23 -4.13 17.33
CA SER A 87 14.58 -5.03 18.43
C SER A 87 14.07 -6.44 18.14
N SER A 88 14.66 -7.46 18.77
CA SER A 88 14.07 -8.80 18.72
C SER A 88 12.68 -8.80 19.38
N GLY A 89 11.73 -9.46 18.75
CA GLY A 89 10.35 -9.49 19.26
C GLY A 89 9.33 -9.82 18.17
N ASN A 90 8.07 -9.86 18.56
CA ASN A 90 6.94 -10.06 17.67
C ASN A 90 6.25 -8.73 17.40
N TYR A 91 6.01 -8.46 16.12
CA TYR A 91 5.39 -7.24 15.64
C TYR A 91 4.19 -7.55 14.76
N ILE A 92 3.22 -6.65 14.73
CA ILE A 92 2.13 -6.69 13.75
C ILE A 92 2.46 -5.73 12.63
N PHE A 93 2.71 -6.28 11.45
CA PHE A 93 2.88 -5.47 10.24
C PHE A 93 1.61 -5.48 9.41
N SER A 94 1.34 -4.37 8.78
CA SER A 94 0.23 -4.23 7.83
C SER A 94 0.71 -3.49 6.59
N VAL A 95 0.17 -3.84 5.43
CA VAL A 95 0.52 -3.19 4.17
C VAL A 95 -0.73 -2.86 3.38
N TYR A 96 -0.72 -1.71 2.72
CA TYR A 96 -1.71 -1.31 1.74
C TYR A 96 -1.05 -0.51 0.61
N SER A 97 -1.74 -0.41 -0.52
CA SER A 97 -1.38 0.50 -1.61
C SER A 97 -2.51 1.50 -1.85
N GLU A 98 -2.16 2.63 -2.41
CA GLU A 98 -3.10 3.66 -2.81
C GLU A 98 -2.97 3.86 -4.33
N ASP A 99 -4.08 3.78 -5.07
CA ASP A 99 -4.07 3.92 -6.51
C ASP A 99 -3.93 5.39 -6.96
N SER A 100 -3.86 5.60 -8.28
CA SER A 100 -3.71 6.93 -8.87
C SER A 100 -4.87 7.90 -8.56
N LYS A 101 -6.03 7.38 -8.12
CA LYS A 101 -7.21 8.15 -7.72
C LYS A 101 -7.30 8.36 -6.21
N GLY A 102 -6.31 7.92 -5.43
CA GLY A 102 -6.32 8.01 -3.97
C GLY A 102 -7.18 6.95 -3.28
N ILE A 103 -7.61 5.92 -4.00
CA ILE A 103 -8.39 4.82 -3.42
C ILE A 103 -7.41 3.82 -2.81
N ARG A 104 -7.61 3.49 -1.52
CA ARG A 104 -6.75 2.55 -0.80
C ARG A 104 -7.27 1.12 -0.92
N SER A 105 -6.34 0.18 -1.08
CA SER A 105 -6.62 -1.25 -0.96
C SER A 105 -7.20 -1.63 0.40
N SER A 106 -7.64 -2.87 0.56
CA SER A 106 -7.76 -3.47 1.88
C SER A 106 -6.40 -3.53 2.57
N LEU A 107 -6.43 -3.46 3.90
CA LEU A 107 -5.24 -3.60 4.72
C LEU A 107 -4.90 -5.09 4.86
N LEU A 108 -3.70 -5.48 4.46
CA LEU A 108 -3.19 -6.84 4.65
C LEU A 108 -2.31 -6.85 5.91
N THR A 109 -2.72 -7.60 6.93
CA THR A 109 -2.07 -7.63 8.25
C THR A 109 -1.52 -9.02 8.55
N PHE A 110 -0.30 -9.08 9.10
CA PHE A 110 0.36 -10.34 9.45
C PHE A 110 1.35 -10.14 10.60
N PRO A 111 1.52 -11.17 11.47
CA PRO A 111 2.54 -11.15 12.51
C PRO A 111 3.92 -11.46 11.92
N VAL A 112 4.97 -10.82 12.43
CA VAL A 112 6.36 -11.06 12.04
C VAL A 112 7.22 -11.15 13.29
N SER A 113 7.96 -12.25 13.43
CA SER A 113 8.97 -12.41 14.48
C SER A 113 10.33 -11.94 13.96
N VAL A 114 10.95 -11.03 14.68
CA VAL A 114 12.27 -10.47 14.39
C VAL A 114 13.29 -11.02 15.38
N THR A 115 14.39 -11.58 14.86
CA THR A 115 15.50 -12.11 15.66
C THR A 115 16.66 -11.13 15.64
N SER A 116 17.32 -10.95 16.78
CA SER A 116 18.47 -10.06 16.91
C SER A 116 19.58 -10.45 15.92
N GLY A 117 20.11 -9.45 15.21
CA GLY A 117 21.19 -9.63 14.24
C GLY A 117 20.80 -10.34 12.95
N ALA A 118 19.51 -10.57 12.73
CA ALA A 118 18.99 -11.24 11.52
C ALA A 118 18.08 -10.32 10.71
N THR A 119 18.00 -10.59 9.41
CA THR A 119 16.99 -9.97 8.52
C THR A 119 15.87 -10.97 8.27
N THR A 120 14.66 -10.61 8.69
CA THR A 120 13.45 -11.38 8.39
C THR A 120 12.92 -10.99 7.02
N ASN A 121 12.73 -11.95 6.11
CA ASN A 121 12.15 -11.69 4.80
C ASN A 121 10.71 -12.17 4.76
N VAL A 122 9.79 -11.27 4.38
CA VAL A 122 8.38 -11.52 4.15
C VAL A 122 8.11 -11.30 2.68
N SER A 123 7.86 -12.37 1.94
CA SER A 123 7.67 -12.34 0.49
C SER A 123 6.31 -12.89 0.09
N GLY A 124 5.93 -12.72 -1.18
CA GLY A 124 4.64 -13.20 -1.68
C GLY A 124 3.45 -12.34 -1.23
N ILE A 125 3.70 -11.11 -0.81
CA ILE A 125 2.64 -10.15 -0.51
C ILE A 125 1.94 -9.80 -1.82
N PHE A 126 0.64 -10.09 -1.91
CA PHE A 126 -0.16 -9.74 -3.07
C PHE A 126 -1.30 -8.82 -2.63
N ILE A 127 -1.11 -7.52 -2.86
CA ILE A 127 -2.07 -6.50 -2.45
C ILE A 127 -3.35 -6.64 -3.28
N ALA A 128 -4.50 -6.67 -2.60
CA ALA A 128 -5.81 -6.77 -3.24
C ALA A 128 -6.08 -5.55 -4.13
N PRO A 129 -6.89 -5.68 -5.20
CA PRO A 129 -7.26 -4.55 -6.06
C PRO A 129 -7.92 -3.43 -5.26
N THR A 130 -7.78 -2.18 -5.71
CA THR A 130 -8.72 -1.14 -5.31
C THR A 130 -10.04 -1.36 -6.02
N ILE A 131 -11.13 -0.85 -5.44
CA ILE A 131 -12.46 -0.92 -6.04
C ILE A 131 -13.24 0.34 -5.71
N ALA A 132 -13.96 0.84 -6.70
CA ALA A 132 -14.90 1.95 -6.59
C ALA A 132 -16.04 1.78 -7.59
N ILE A 133 -17.05 2.62 -7.42
CA ILE A 133 -18.24 2.68 -8.27
C ILE A 133 -18.49 4.12 -8.71
N ASP A 134 -19.16 4.31 -9.85
CA ASP A 134 -19.52 5.63 -10.35
C ASP A 134 -20.81 6.18 -9.72
N LYS A 135 -21.69 5.29 -9.22
CA LYS A 135 -23.00 5.66 -8.67
C LYS A 135 -23.22 5.01 -7.29
N SER A 136 -23.65 5.80 -6.32
CA SER A 136 -24.10 5.30 -5.01
C SER A 136 -25.54 4.76 -5.04
N GLU A 137 -26.37 5.28 -5.97
CA GLU A 137 -27.67 4.71 -6.35
C GLU A 137 -27.74 4.66 -7.87
N VAL A 138 -28.16 3.53 -8.42
CA VAL A 138 -28.34 3.33 -9.86
C VAL A 138 -29.80 2.98 -10.14
N LYS A 139 -30.38 3.61 -11.16
CA LYS A 139 -31.72 3.25 -11.64
C LYS A 139 -31.69 1.82 -12.18
N ARG A 140 -32.64 0.99 -11.76
CA ARG A 140 -32.75 -0.40 -12.22
C ARG A 140 -32.82 -0.45 -13.76
N GLY A 141 -31.98 -1.30 -14.35
CA GLY A 141 -31.84 -1.42 -15.81
C GLY A 141 -30.78 -0.49 -16.42
N ASP A 142 -30.24 0.46 -15.65
CA ASP A 142 -29.07 1.23 -16.08
C ASP A 142 -27.79 0.51 -15.63
N ASN A 143 -26.67 0.84 -16.27
CA ASN A 143 -25.36 0.28 -15.90
C ASN A 143 -24.76 1.02 -14.70
N ILE A 144 -24.12 0.26 -13.79
CA ILE A 144 -23.18 0.77 -12.81
C ILE A 144 -21.76 0.44 -13.25
N ALA A 145 -20.88 1.44 -13.24
CA ALA A 145 -19.47 1.23 -13.50
C ALA A 145 -18.74 0.84 -12.21
N ILE A 146 -18.12 -0.35 -12.20
CA ILE A 146 -17.26 -0.86 -11.13
C ILE A 146 -15.84 -0.85 -11.67
N PHE A 147 -14.93 -0.14 -11.01
CA PHE A 147 -13.58 0.08 -11.50
C PHE A 147 -12.54 0.13 -10.36
N GLY A 148 -11.28 0.03 -10.73
CA GLY A 148 -10.17 0.11 -9.80
C GLY A 148 -8.83 -0.13 -10.48
N GLN A 149 -7.81 -0.39 -9.66
CA GLN A 149 -6.46 -0.69 -10.10
C GLN A 149 -5.94 -1.94 -9.42
N SER A 150 -5.10 -2.69 -10.13
CA SER A 150 -4.46 -3.93 -9.71
C SER A 150 -3.10 -4.09 -10.39
N THR A 151 -2.54 -5.29 -10.37
CA THR A 151 -1.36 -5.63 -11.18
C THR A 151 -1.70 -5.59 -12.68
N PRO A 152 -0.72 -5.29 -13.57
CA PRO A 152 -0.93 -5.27 -15.01
C PRO A 152 -1.35 -6.62 -15.57
N THR A 153 -2.16 -6.60 -16.63
CA THR A 153 -2.53 -7.78 -17.44
C THR A 153 -2.97 -9.00 -16.63
N SER A 154 -3.60 -8.76 -15.49
CA SER A 154 -4.04 -9.80 -14.56
C SER A 154 -5.55 -10.04 -14.62
N GLU A 155 -5.99 -11.23 -14.26
CA GLU A 155 -7.40 -11.57 -14.18
C GLU A 155 -8.03 -11.03 -12.91
N ILE A 156 -9.00 -10.13 -13.05
CA ILE A 156 -9.78 -9.58 -11.95
C ILE A 156 -11.12 -10.31 -11.89
N THR A 157 -11.41 -10.93 -10.77
CA THR A 157 -12.75 -11.45 -10.47
C THR A 157 -13.50 -10.42 -9.63
N ILE A 158 -14.59 -9.89 -10.18
CA ILE A 158 -15.49 -8.94 -9.51
C ILE A 158 -16.73 -9.72 -9.09
N SER A 159 -17.07 -9.64 -7.81
CA SER A 159 -18.30 -10.19 -7.24
C SER A 159 -19.29 -9.06 -7.03
N VAL A 160 -20.53 -9.25 -7.45
CA VAL A 160 -21.68 -8.40 -7.14
C VAL A 160 -22.65 -9.25 -6.33
N ASN A 161 -22.85 -8.89 -5.06
CA ASN A 161 -23.69 -9.64 -4.13
C ASN A 161 -25.06 -8.99 -4.03
N SER A 162 -26.07 -9.81 -4.28
CA SER A 162 -27.50 -9.60 -4.11
C SER A 162 -28.04 -10.78 -3.30
N GLU A 163 -29.28 -11.18 -3.52
CA GLU A 163 -29.78 -12.49 -3.08
C GLU A 163 -28.99 -13.64 -3.71
N GLU A 164 -28.52 -13.43 -4.95
CA GLU A 164 -27.54 -14.26 -5.66
C GLU A 164 -26.21 -13.54 -5.80
N GLU A 165 -25.10 -14.27 -5.82
CA GLU A 165 -23.76 -13.72 -6.04
C GLU A 165 -23.35 -13.88 -7.51
N PHE A 166 -23.13 -12.75 -8.19
CA PHE A 166 -22.67 -12.71 -9.57
C PHE A 166 -21.15 -12.55 -9.62
N PHE A 167 -20.49 -13.38 -10.41
CA PHE A 167 -19.04 -13.28 -10.63
C PHE A 167 -18.75 -12.91 -12.07
N VAL A 168 -18.01 -11.83 -12.26
CA VAL A 168 -17.57 -11.38 -13.58
C VAL A 168 -16.06 -11.28 -13.61
N LYS A 169 -15.44 -11.84 -14.65
CA LYS A 169 -14.01 -11.77 -14.89
C LYS A 169 -13.68 -10.66 -15.86
N LYS A 170 -12.65 -9.89 -15.58
CA LYS A 170 -12.06 -8.85 -16.42
C LYS A 170 -10.56 -8.96 -16.38
N THR A 171 -9.88 -8.50 -17.42
CA THR A 171 -8.43 -8.36 -17.44
C THR A 171 -8.08 -6.90 -17.24
N SER A 172 -7.15 -6.61 -16.35
CA SER A 172 -6.59 -5.27 -16.17
C SER A 172 -5.71 -4.91 -17.39
N ASP A 173 -5.62 -3.64 -17.69
CA ASP A 173 -4.74 -3.13 -18.73
C ASP A 173 -3.25 -3.09 -18.28
N ILE A 174 -2.38 -2.55 -19.12
CA ILE A 174 -0.93 -2.41 -18.82
C ILE A 174 -0.63 -1.45 -17.66
N SER A 175 -1.57 -0.57 -17.31
CA SER A 175 -1.47 0.31 -16.13
C SER A 175 -2.07 -0.33 -14.87
N GLY A 176 -2.61 -1.55 -15.00
CA GLY A 176 -3.32 -2.25 -13.95
C GLY A 176 -4.76 -1.80 -13.78
N ALA A 177 -5.28 -0.88 -14.58
CA ALA A 177 -6.65 -0.41 -14.46
C ALA A 177 -7.65 -1.44 -14.99
N TYR A 178 -8.81 -1.54 -14.34
CA TYR A 178 -9.92 -2.37 -14.80
C TYR A 178 -11.24 -1.64 -14.67
N LEU A 179 -12.19 -1.98 -15.55
CA LEU A 179 -13.53 -1.42 -15.61
C LEU A 179 -14.55 -2.51 -15.99
N LEU A 180 -15.62 -2.58 -15.24
CA LEU A 180 -16.82 -3.37 -15.53
C LEU A 180 -18.03 -2.44 -15.55
N ASN A 181 -18.75 -2.37 -16.68
CA ASN A 181 -20.10 -1.84 -16.72
C ASN A 181 -21.07 -3.00 -16.45
N PHE A 182 -21.69 -3.01 -15.28
CA PHE A 182 -22.59 -4.07 -14.84
C PHE A 182 -24.05 -3.62 -15.04
N ASP A 183 -24.83 -4.44 -15.78
CA ASP A 183 -26.26 -4.20 -16.00
C ASP A 183 -27.05 -4.56 -14.74
N THR A 184 -27.74 -3.59 -14.16
CA THR A 184 -28.50 -3.76 -12.93
C THR A 184 -29.90 -4.32 -13.13
N SER A 185 -30.32 -4.64 -14.37
CA SER A 185 -31.62 -5.26 -14.66
C SER A 185 -31.79 -6.61 -13.97
N VAL A 186 -30.67 -7.32 -13.75
CA VAL A 186 -30.63 -8.64 -13.10
C VAL A 186 -30.70 -8.57 -11.57
N LEU A 187 -30.59 -7.36 -11.00
CA LEU A 187 -30.65 -7.15 -9.55
C LEU A 187 -32.05 -6.72 -9.10
N GLU A 188 -32.41 -7.08 -7.88
CA GLU A 188 -33.59 -6.56 -7.23
C GLU A 188 -33.39 -5.11 -6.77
N MET A 189 -34.50 -4.42 -6.46
CA MET A 189 -34.44 -3.10 -5.82
C MET A 189 -33.91 -3.24 -4.40
N GLY A 190 -32.97 -2.38 -3.99
CA GLY A 190 -32.42 -2.40 -2.62
C GLY A 190 -30.92 -2.24 -2.56
N GLN A 191 -30.34 -2.69 -1.46
CA GLN A 191 -28.91 -2.55 -1.18
C GLN A 191 -28.13 -3.75 -1.72
N HIS A 192 -27.05 -3.46 -2.40
CA HIS A 192 -26.12 -4.43 -2.95
C HIS A 192 -24.69 -4.07 -2.58
N ASN A 193 -23.76 -5.00 -2.77
CA ASN A 193 -22.35 -4.72 -2.56
C ASN A 193 -21.49 -5.42 -3.61
N THR A 194 -20.30 -4.87 -3.80
CA THR A 194 -19.30 -5.42 -4.72
C THR A 194 -17.93 -5.48 -4.07
N LYS A 195 -17.16 -6.47 -4.45
CA LYS A 195 -15.76 -6.68 -4.08
C LYS A 195 -15.01 -7.30 -5.24
N SER A 196 -13.69 -7.22 -5.25
CA SER A 196 -12.86 -7.79 -6.29
C SER A 196 -11.63 -8.50 -5.73
N LYS A 197 -11.07 -9.43 -6.49
CA LYS A 197 -9.78 -10.06 -6.24
C LYS A 197 -9.04 -10.23 -7.55
N VAL A 198 -7.73 -10.35 -7.49
CA VAL A 198 -6.87 -10.52 -8.65
C VAL A 198 -6.20 -11.89 -8.63
N ALA A 199 -6.03 -12.47 -9.81
CA ALA A 199 -5.21 -13.65 -10.02
C ALA A 199 -4.15 -13.36 -11.09
N LEU A 200 -2.91 -13.76 -10.82
CA LEU A 200 -1.77 -13.64 -11.73
C LEU A 200 -0.78 -14.79 -11.51
N ASN A 201 -0.46 -15.53 -12.57
CA ASN A 201 0.50 -16.65 -12.54
C ASN A 201 0.22 -17.70 -11.45
N GLY A 202 -1.06 -17.98 -11.19
CA GLY A 202 -1.48 -18.94 -10.18
C GLY A 202 -1.55 -18.40 -8.74
N GLU A 203 -1.08 -17.18 -8.49
CA GLU A 203 -1.26 -16.49 -7.23
C GLU A 203 -2.60 -15.74 -7.21
N ILE A 204 -3.27 -15.72 -6.07
CA ILE A 204 -4.57 -15.05 -5.90
C ILE A 204 -4.47 -14.12 -4.68
N SER A 205 -4.89 -12.86 -4.85
CA SER A 205 -4.96 -11.91 -3.73
C SER A 205 -6.15 -12.20 -2.80
N SER A 206 -6.13 -11.58 -1.61
CA SER A 206 -7.34 -11.41 -0.82
C SER A 206 -8.38 -10.55 -1.58
N PHE A 207 -9.62 -10.50 -1.07
CA PHE A 207 -10.61 -9.59 -1.61
C PHE A 207 -10.28 -8.12 -1.26
N SER A 208 -10.68 -7.22 -2.16
CA SER A 208 -10.71 -5.78 -1.92
C SER A 208 -11.62 -5.40 -0.75
N LYS A 209 -11.67 -4.12 -0.44
CA LYS A 209 -12.77 -3.58 0.38
C LYS A 209 -14.11 -3.88 -0.29
N VAL A 210 -15.14 -4.00 0.53
CA VAL A 210 -16.52 -4.10 0.04
C VAL A 210 -17.05 -2.69 -0.20
N VAL A 211 -17.67 -2.46 -1.37
CA VAL A 211 -18.30 -1.20 -1.74
C VAL A 211 -19.78 -1.44 -1.92
N GLY A 212 -20.61 -0.71 -1.17
CA GLY A 212 -22.06 -0.78 -1.25
C GLY A 212 -22.66 0.19 -2.27
N PHE A 213 -23.76 -0.20 -2.90
CA PHE A 213 -24.59 0.65 -3.74
C PHE A 213 -26.07 0.25 -3.64
N ALA A 214 -26.96 1.16 -4.04
CA ALA A 214 -28.40 0.87 -4.11
C ALA A 214 -28.85 0.72 -5.56
N VAL A 215 -29.74 -0.24 -5.83
CA VAL A 215 -30.55 -0.27 -7.04
C VAL A 215 -31.89 0.37 -6.72
N GLY A 216 -32.18 1.49 -7.37
CA GLY A 216 -33.34 2.33 -7.09
C GLY A 216 -34.04 2.83 -8.34
N ILE A 217 -34.67 4.00 -8.23
CA ILE A 217 -35.46 4.63 -9.31
C ILE A 217 -34.71 5.78 -10.00
N LYS A 218 -33.52 6.15 -9.50
CA LYS A 218 -32.72 7.28 -9.99
C LYS A 218 -31.21 6.93 -9.99
N ASN A 219 -30.45 7.74 -10.70
CA ASN A 219 -28.99 7.68 -10.70
C ASN A 219 -28.42 8.78 -9.77
N VAL A 220 -27.61 8.39 -8.78
CA VAL A 220 -26.89 9.30 -7.87
C VAL A 220 -25.42 8.97 -7.97
N LEU A 221 -24.59 9.95 -8.34
CA LEU A 221 -23.15 9.76 -8.45
C LEU A 221 -22.53 9.41 -7.08
N ALA A 222 -21.61 8.46 -7.08
CA ALA A 222 -20.81 8.15 -5.92
C ALA A 222 -19.78 9.27 -5.68
N ARG A 223 -19.55 9.61 -4.41
CA ARG A 223 -18.43 10.46 -4.02
C ARG A 223 -17.20 9.59 -3.85
N LEU A 224 -16.27 9.69 -4.78
CA LEU A 224 -14.95 9.08 -4.59
C LEU A 224 -14.22 9.82 -3.46
N PRO A 225 -13.39 9.12 -2.66
CA PRO A 225 -12.53 9.81 -1.72
C PRO A 225 -11.69 10.83 -2.49
N ALA A 226 -11.71 12.07 -2.03
CA ALA A 226 -10.76 13.05 -2.55
C ALA A 226 -9.35 12.52 -2.24
N LYS A 227 -8.47 12.45 -3.24
CA LYS A 227 -7.06 12.19 -3.00
C LYS A 227 -6.59 13.23 -1.99
N ALA A 228 -6.00 12.78 -0.88
CA ALA A 228 -5.40 13.72 0.07
C ALA A 228 -4.40 14.57 -0.72
N ALA A 229 -4.54 15.89 -0.65
CA ALA A 229 -3.61 16.80 -1.32
C ALA A 229 -2.19 16.42 -0.91
N SER A 230 -1.32 16.19 -1.89
CA SER A 230 0.09 15.93 -1.62
C SER A 230 0.67 17.14 -0.88
N LYS A 231 1.51 16.94 0.12
CA LYS A 231 2.27 18.05 0.69
C LYS A 231 2.96 18.78 -0.45
N GLY A 232 2.70 20.08 -0.58
CA GLY A 232 3.25 20.89 -1.66
C GLY A 232 2.33 21.08 -2.87
N ASP A 233 1.17 20.42 -2.94
CA ASP A 233 0.11 20.73 -3.89
C ASP A 233 -0.67 21.96 -3.38
N LEU A 234 -0.20 23.16 -3.79
CA LEU A 234 -0.69 24.43 -3.27
C LEU A 234 -1.90 24.97 -4.03
N ASN A 235 -2.11 24.47 -5.26
CA ASN A 235 -3.27 24.82 -6.09
C ASN A 235 -4.38 23.77 -6.05
N SER A 236 -4.15 22.64 -5.37
CA SER A 236 -5.10 21.52 -5.21
C SER A 236 -5.49 20.85 -6.55
N ASP A 237 -4.56 20.80 -7.51
CA ASP A 237 -4.75 20.10 -8.78
C ASP A 237 -4.32 18.61 -8.72
N ASN A 238 -3.93 18.13 -7.54
CA ASN A 238 -3.39 16.79 -7.25
C ASN A 238 -2.01 16.52 -7.87
N ARG A 239 -1.27 17.57 -8.21
CA ARG A 239 0.11 17.51 -8.66
C ARG A 239 0.97 18.43 -7.79
N VAL A 240 2.25 18.12 -7.72
CA VAL A 240 3.26 19.05 -7.21
C VAL A 240 4.17 19.34 -8.40
N ASN A 241 4.05 20.54 -8.95
CA ASN A 241 4.72 20.94 -10.19
C ASN A 241 5.20 22.40 -10.10
N LEU A 242 5.64 22.96 -11.23
CA LEU A 242 6.15 24.35 -11.28
C LEU A 242 5.12 25.40 -10.87
N VAL A 243 3.82 25.12 -11.00
CA VAL A 243 2.76 26.06 -10.59
C VAL A 243 2.78 26.19 -9.06
N ASP A 244 2.87 25.07 -8.34
CA ASP A 244 2.94 25.07 -6.88
C ASP A 244 4.24 25.73 -6.38
N PHE A 245 5.36 25.41 -7.03
CA PHE A 245 6.62 26.09 -6.74
C PHE A 245 6.53 27.62 -6.96
N SER A 246 5.78 28.07 -7.96
CA SER A 246 5.54 29.51 -8.18
C SER A 246 4.72 30.13 -7.06
N ILE A 247 3.72 29.41 -6.53
CA ILE A 247 2.92 29.83 -5.38
C ILE A 247 3.81 29.91 -4.13
N ALA A 248 4.61 28.88 -3.85
CA ALA A 248 5.55 28.88 -2.74
C ALA A 248 6.58 30.01 -2.87
N ALA A 249 7.11 30.24 -4.09
CA ALA A 249 8.06 31.31 -4.37
C ALA A 249 7.48 32.70 -4.10
N TYR A 250 6.19 32.92 -4.36
CA TYR A 250 5.52 34.15 -3.97
C TYR A 250 5.62 34.38 -2.45
N TRP A 251 5.50 33.35 -1.63
CA TRP A 251 5.54 33.45 -0.17
C TRP A 251 6.96 33.37 0.43
N TYR A 252 7.97 33.12 -0.41
CA TYR A 252 9.36 32.98 0.04
C TYR A 252 9.82 34.22 0.85
N LYS A 253 10.19 33.99 2.11
CA LYS A 253 10.61 35.04 3.08
C LYS A 253 9.61 36.16 3.29
N ARG A 254 8.35 35.97 2.94
CA ARG A 254 7.29 36.94 3.27
C ARG A 254 6.68 36.65 4.63
N PRO A 255 6.22 37.68 5.37
CA PRO A 255 5.54 37.52 6.64
C PRO A 255 4.14 36.88 6.42
N LEU A 256 3.69 36.10 7.43
CA LEU A 256 2.34 35.50 7.47
C LEU A 256 2.01 34.64 6.24
N PRO A 257 2.84 33.65 5.90
CA PRO A 257 2.50 32.75 4.81
C PRO A 257 1.25 31.92 5.18
N PRO A 258 0.46 31.48 4.18
CA PRO A 258 -0.63 30.54 4.45
C PRO A 258 -0.05 29.20 4.94
N VAL A 259 -0.78 28.53 5.83
CA VAL A 259 -0.39 27.24 6.40
C VAL A 259 -0.12 26.19 5.30
N SER A 260 -0.79 26.31 4.15
CA SER A 260 -0.57 25.43 3.00
C SER A 260 0.80 25.59 2.34
N ALA A 261 1.43 26.74 2.44
CA ALA A 261 2.76 27.01 1.85
C ALA A 261 3.91 26.77 2.83
N ASP A 262 3.65 26.86 4.14
CA ASP A 262 4.57 26.54 5.24
C ASP A 262 4.46 25.04 5.55
N LEU A 263 5.22 24.23 4.82
CA LEU A 263 5.08 22.78 4.83
C LEU A 263 5.70 22.10 6.06
N ASN A 264 6.66 22.76 6.71
CA ASN A 264 7.27 22.31 7.96
C ASN A 264 6.64 22.94 9.22
N SER A 265 5.72 23.92 9.03
CA SER A 265 5.00 24.62 10.10
C SER A 265 5.91 25.41 11.04
N ASP A 266 6.98 26.05 10.52
CA ASP A 266 7.91 26.88 11.28
C ASP A 266 7.57 28.39 11.23
N GLY A 267 6.47 28.73 10.55
CA GLY A 267 5.99 30.12 10.39
C GLY A 267 6.63 30.87 9.23
N LYS A 268 7.36 30.21 8.36
CA LYS A 268 8.07 30.79 7.21
C LYS A 268 7.91 29.91 5.98
N VAL A 269 8.16 30.50 4.81
CA VAL A 269 8.40 29.74 3.58
C VAL A 269 9.84 29.98 3.16
N ASP A 270 10.66 28.94 3.22
CA ASP A 270 12.07 28.98 2.91
C ASP A 270 12.54 27.75 2.10
N LEU A 271 13.84 27.50 2.03
CA LEU A 271 14.41 26.40 1.26
C LEU A 271 14.01 25.03 1.80
N VAL A 272 13.62 24.93 3.08
CA VAL A 272 13.16 23.66 3.66
C VAL A 272 11.82 23.27 3.03
N ASP A 273 10.88 24.23 2.89
CA ASP A 273 9.59 23.98 2.23
C ASP A 273 9.77 23.60 0.77
N PHE A 274 10.66 24.29 0.06
CA PHE A 274 11.01 23.91 -1.32
C PHE A 274 11.61 22.49 -1.42
N SER A 275 12.40 22.09 -0.44
CA SER A 275 12.94 20.74 -0.37
C SER A 275 11.84 19.70 -0.15
N ILE A 276 10.86 20.02 0.70
CA ILE A 276 9.68 19.17 0.92
C ILE A 276 8.87 19.07 -0.40
N MET A 277 8.63 20.20 -1.09
CA MET A 277 7.94 20.20 -2.38
C MET A 277 8.68 19.35 -3.43
N ALA A 278 10.00 19.48 -3.50
CA ALA A 278 10.82 18.69 -4.42
C ALA A 278 10.72 17.18 -4.15
N PHE A 279 10.63 16.79 -2.88
CA PHE A 279 10.40 15.38 -2.50
C PHE A 279 9.04 14.86 -2.98
N TYR A 280 8.00 15.69 -2.97
CA TYR A 280 6.65 15.34 -3.43
C TYR A 280 6.41 15.67 -4.91
N TRP A 281 7.45 16.01 -5.68
CA TRP A 281 7.33 16.36 -7.09
C TRP A 281 6.67 15.25 -7.92
N THR A 282 5.67 15.62 -8.69
CA THR A 282 4.92 14.68 -9.56
C THR A 282 5.01 15.02 -11.04
N GLY A 283 5.59 16.18 -11.39
CA GLY A 283 5.74 16.67 -12.76
C GLY A 283 4.57 17.45 -13.29
#